data_0c043dbb13d30325b0ee003cc54d4a9a
#
_entry.id   0c043dbb13d30325b0ee003cc54d4a9a
#
_cell.length_a   1.000
_cell.length_b   1.000
_cell.length_c   1.000
_cell.angle_alpha   90.00
_cell.angle_beta   90.00
_cell.angle_gamma   90.00
#
_symmetry.space_group_name_H-M   'P 1'
#
loop_
_entity.id
_entity.type
_entity.pdbx_description
1 polymer ?
#
loop_
_entity_poly.entity_id
_entity_poly.type
_entity_poly.pdbx_seq_one_letter_code
_entity_poly.pdbx_strand_id
1 'polypeptide(L)'
;MNIRNIFRTLPTPDPIAAPAAAGIMLRRALMVAVLLLAGCAGQPAPRPEPVPTVSERLIQRIERENGPQAAARVSHWFALIEQGKSAPDPERLRLANNFFNDARFTTDMEVWQRQDYWATPIEFLIKDAGDCEEFAIAKYFTLSRMGIADSALRVTYVKALTLDQPHMVVAWYQTPDADPLILDNIEPRILSASQRPDLIPVYSFNGSDLWLARNRRQQVRSGDAATLSHWQQLRERLAIQLGP
;
A
#
# COMPACT_ATOMS: atom_id res chain seq x y z
N MET A 1 -14.99 31.91 39.76
CA MET A 1 -16.39 31.86 40.19
C MET A 1 -16.74 30.40 40.44
N ASN A 2 -16.86 30.07 41.74
CA ASN A 2 -16.97 28.70 42.29
C ASN A 2 -18.43 28.28 42.31
N ILE A 3 -18.75 27.08 41.81
CA ILE A 3 -20.03 26.45 42.24
C ILE A 3 -19.74 24.96 42.52
N ARG A 4 -19.64 24.69 43.82
CA ARG A 4 -19.72 23.38 44.42
C ARG A 4 -21.17 23.09 44.79
N ASN A 5 -21.50 21.79 44.84
CA ASN A 5 -22.57 21.11 45.57
C ASN A 5 -23.98 21.16 44.98
N ILE A 6 -24.49 19.98 44.59
CA ILE A 6 -25.77 19.46 45.10
C ILE A 6 -25.70 17.91 45.03
N PHE A 7 -25.41 17.30 46.20
CA PHE A 7 -25.79 15.93 46.50
C PHE A 7 -27.21 15.97 47.03
N ARG A 8 -28.11 15.17 46.47
CA ARG A 8 -29.40 14.87 47.07
C ARG A 8 -29.58 13.35 47.15
N THR A 9 -29.63 12.89 48.39
CA THR A 9 -29.94 11.57 48.93
C THR A 9 -31.29 11.04 48.46
N LEU A 10 -31.35 9.79 48.04
CA LEU A 10 -32.57 9.01 47.87
C LEU A 10 -32.68 7.95 48.97
N PRO A 11 -33.88 7.66 49.51
CA PRO A 11 -34.08 6.78 50.66
C PRO A 11 -34.09 5.30 50.27
N THR A 12 -33.65 4.46 51.21
CA THR A 12 -33.66 3.00 51.19
C THR A 12 -35.07 2.45 51.44
N PRO A 13 -35.53 1.39 50.73
CA PRO A 13 -36.73 0.67 51.10
C PRO A 13 -36.45 -0.46 52.11
N ASP A 14 -37.38 -0.63 53.00
CA ASP A 14 -37.41 -1.61 54.11
C ASP A 14 -37.55 -3.08 53.65
N PRO A 15 -37.15 -4.06 54.48
CA PRO A 15 -37.17 -5.47 54.15
C PRO A 15 -38.57 -6.11 54.36
N ILE A 16 -39.07 -6.77 53.33
CA ILE A 16 -40.33 -7.56 53.43
C ILE A 16 -39.97 -9.00 53.81
N ALA A 17 -40.68 -9.49 54.81
CA ALA A 17 -40.54 -10.79 55.42
C ALA A 17 -40.86 -11.98 54.52
N ALA A 18 -40.11 -13.07 54.70
CA ALA A 18 -40.30 -14.36 54.03
C ALA A 18 -41.48 -15.17 54.61
N PRO A 19 -42.25 -15.89 53.81
CA PRO A 19 -43.10 -16.98 54.33
C PRO A 19 -42.43 -18.33 54.15
N ALA A 20 -42.77 -19.21 55.07
CA ALA A 20 -42.21 -20.52 55.41
C ALA A 20 -42.14 -21.57 54.33
N ALA A 21 -41.10 -22.36 54.47
CA ALA A 21 -40.87 -23.59 53.71
C ALA A 21 -41.81 -24.74 54.15
N ALA A 22 -42.54 -25.33 53.20
CA ALA A 22 -43.01 -26.70 53.30
C ALA A 22 -43.43 -27.19 51.89
N GLY A 23 -42.78 -28.22 51.35
CA GLY A 23 -43.33 -29.01 50.25
C GLY A 23 -42.52 -29.19 49.00
N ILE A 24 -41.19 -29.28 49.04
CA ILE A 24 -40.37 -29.57 47.84
C ILE A 24 -39.30 -30.63 48.19
N MET A 25 -39.73 -31.85 48.58
CA MET A 25 -38.79 -32.97 48.76
C MET A 25 -39.05 -34.17 47.85
N LEU A 26 -40.01 -34.11 46.91
CA LEU A 26 -40.35 -35.31 46.11
C LEU A 26 -40.23 -35.09 44.58
N ARG A 27 -39.70 -33.99 44.10
CA ARG A 27 -39.50 -33.73 42.68
C ARG A 27 -38.03 -33.63 42.20
N ARG A 28 -37.07 -33.82 43.13
CA ARG A 28 -35.63 -33.71 42.79
C ARG A 28 -34.96 -35.01 42.35
N ALA A 29 -35.62 -36.16 42.49
CA ALA A 29 -35.03 -37.46 42.11
C ALA A 29 -35.23 -37.86 40.63
N LEU A 30 -36.13 -37.19 39.89
CA LEU A 30 -36.43 -37.55 38.49
C LEU A 30 -35.75 -36.64 37.46
N MET A 31 -35.17 -35.50 37.88
CA MET A 31 -34.49 -34.57 36.96
C MET A 31 -32.99 -34.83 36.82
N VAL A 32 -32.37 -35.62 37.72
CA VAL A 32 -30.91 -35.89 37.63
C VAL A 32 -30.60 -37.04 36.64
N ALA A 33 -31.56 -37.90 36.30
CA ALA A 33 -31.33 -39.02 35.40
C ALA A 33 -31.42 -38.64 33.91
N VAL A 34 -32.01 -37.49 33.54
CA VAL A 34 -32.14 -37.03 32.13
C VAL A 34 -30.97 -36.16 31.68
N LEU A 35 -30.18 -35.61 32.60
CA LEU A 35 -29.04 -34.75 32.28
C LEU A 35 -27.69 -35.47 31.96
N LEU A 36 -27.66 -36.82 32.11
CA LEU A 36 -26.43 -37.59 31.89
C LEU A 36 -26.35 -38.25 30.49
N LEU A 37 -27.38 -38.11 29.64
CA LEU A 37 -27.36 -38.66 28.27
C LEU A 37 -27.16 -37.61 27.15
N ALA A 38 -26.98 -36.34 27.47
CA ALA A 38 -26.74 -35.26 26.49
C ALA A 38 -25.26 -34.90 26.26
N GLY A 39 -24.32 -35.75 26.69
CA GLY A 39 -22.90 -35.43 26.80
C GLY A 39 -21.98 -35.95 25.67
N CYS A 40 -22.49 -36.40 24.54
CA CYS A 40 -21.64 -36.82 23.41
C CYS A 40 -22.06 -36.23 22.07
N ALA A 41 -22.51 -34.97 22.04
CA ALA A 41 -22.46 -34.20 20.80
C ALA A 41 -20.99 -33.81 20.61
N GLY A 42 -20.24 -34.59 19.83
CA GLY A 42 -18.85 -34.29 19.50
C GLY A 42 -18.76 -32.83 19.01
N GLN A 43 -17.90 -32.04 19.61
CA GLN A 43 -17.59 -30.69 19.10
C GLN A 43 -17.18 -30.87 17.63
N PRO A 44 -17.75 -30.10 16.69
CA PRO A 44 -17.28 -30.14 15.31
C PRO A 44 -15.78 -29.85 15.32
N ALA A 45 -15.02 -30.67 14.59
CA ALA A 45 -13.57 -30.45 14.44
C ALA A 45 -13.31 -29.01 14.06
N PRO A 46 -12.33 -28.33 14.66
CA PRO A 46 -12.00 -26.96 14.31
C PRO A 46 -11.76 -26.91 12.79
N ARG A 47 -12.45 -25.98 12.13
CA ARG A 47 -12.27 -25.76 10.69
C ARG A 47 -10.80 -25.38 10.48
N PRO A 48 -10.07 -26.04 9.56
CA PRO A 48 -8.69 -25.67 9.30
C PRO A 48 -8.62 -24.19 8.95
N GLU A 49 -7.74 -23.46 9.60
CA GLU A 49 -7.52 -22.05 9.27
C GLU A 49 -7.03 -21.93 7.83
N PRO A 50 -7.53 -20.94 7.07
CA PRO A 50 -7.08 -20.72 5.71
C PRO A 50 -5.57 -20.46 5.68
N VAL A 51 -4.86 -21.12 4.78
CA VAL A 51 -3.42 -20.88 4.58
C VAL A 51 -3.22 -19.43 4.10
N PRO A 52 -2.41 -18.61 4.78
CA PRO A 52 -2.18 -17.22 4.38
C PRO A 52 -1.67 -17.11 2.94
N THR A 53 -2.17 -16.12 2.20
CA THR A 53 -1.68 -15.77 0.87
C THR A 53 -0.23 -15.25 0.93
N VAL A 54 0.43 -15.12 -0.23
CA VAL A 54 1.78 -14.54 -0.31
C VAL A 54 1.80 -13.12 0.25
N SER A 55 0.81 -12.31 -0.09
CA SER A 55 0.68 -10.92 0.41
C SER A 55 0.44 -10.87 1.92
N GLU A 56 -0.39 -11.73 2.47
CA GLU A 56 -0.62 -11.80 3.92
C GLU A 56 0.65 -12.20 4.68
N ARG A 57 1.40 -13.20 4.19
CA ARG A 57 2.70 -13.58 4.78
C ARG A 57 3.71 -12.45 4.73
N LEU A 58 3.77 -11.72 3.63
CA LEU A 58 4.62 -10.55 3.50
C LEU A 58 4.25 -9.45 4.51
N ILE A 59 2.96 -9.11 4.62
CA ILE A 59 2.46 -8.09 5.56
C ILE A 59 2.79 -8.50 7.01
N GLN A 60 2.54 -9.76 7.39
CA GLN A 60 2.88 -10.25 8.73
C GLN A 60 4.40 -10.20 9.01
N ARG A 61 5.24 -10.47 8.01
CA ARG A 61 6.70 -10.33 8.15
C ARG A 61 7.08 -8.87 8.36
N ILE A 62 6.54 -7.95 7.54
CA ILE A 62 6.80 -6.51 7.67
C ILE A 62 6.35 -6.01 9.04
N GLU A 63 5.20 -6.45 9.54
CA GLU A 63 4.70 -6.06 10.86
C GLU A 63 5.67 -6.45 11.98
N ARG A 64 6.19 -7.68 11.95
CA ARG A 64 7.17 -8.15 12.94
C ARG A 64 8.51 -7.43 12.87
N GLU A 65 8.99 -7.09 11.65
CA GLU A 65 10.31 -6.53 11.42
C GLU A 65 10.34 -5.00 11.45
N ASN A 66 9.25 -4.35 11.02
CA ASN A 66 9.18 -2.90 10.78
C ASN A 66 8.01 -2.21 11.48
N GLY A 67 7.17 -2.97 12.19
CA GLY A 67 6.05 -2.46 12.96
C GLY A 67 4.73 -2.32 12.17
N PRO A 68 3.63 -2.07 12.90
CA PRO A 68 2.28 -2.10 12.34
C PRO A 68 2.01 -0.99 11.32
N GLN A 69 2.66 0.16 11.45
CA GLN A 69 2.48 1.27 10.51
C GLN A 69 3.04 0.94 9.12
N ALA A 70 4.23 0.33 9.04
CA ALA A 70 4.80 -0.13 7.79
C ALA A 70 3.93 -1.21 7.13
N ALA A 71 3.46 -2.18 7.92
CA ALA A 71 2.54 -3.22 7.46
C ALA A 71 1.23 -2.63 6.91
N ALA A 72 0.66 -1.63 7.59
CA ALA A 72 -0.55 -0.94 7.15
C ALA A 72 -0.35 -0.24 5.79
N ARG A 73 0.76 0.47 5.57
CA ARG A 73 1.05 1.12 4.28
C ARG A 73 1.14 0.12 3.14
N VAL A 74 1.84 -1.00 3.35
CA VAL A 74 1.94 -2.05 2.32
C VAL A 74 0.59 -2.74 2.09
N SER A 75 -0.21 -2.96 3.13
CA SER A 75 -1.58 -3.48 3.01
C SER A 75 -2.47 -2.55 2.20
N HIS A 76 -2.43 -1.24 2.47
CA HIS A 76 -3.16 -0.23 1.69
C HIS A 76 -2.72 -0.20 0.23
N TRP A 77 -1.42 -0.37 -0.05
CA TRP A 77 -0.91 -0.46 -1.41
C TRP A 77 -1.48 -1.67 -2.18
N PHE A 78 -1.56 -2.84 -1.56
CA PHE A 78 -2.21 -4.00 -2.20
C PHE A 78 -3.70 -3.74 -2.45
N ALA A 79 -4.42 -3.16 -1.50
CA ALA A 79 -5.83 -2.80 -1.66
C ALA A 79 -6.02 -1.77 -2.79
N LEU A 80 -5.13 -0.78 -2.91
CA LEU A 80 -5.12 0.21 -3.97
C LEU A 80 -4.92 -0.44 -5.35
N ILE A 81 -4.00 -1.41 -5.47
CA ILE A 81 -3.79 -2.16 -6.70
C ILE A 81 -5.06 -2.91 -7.10
N GLU A 82 -5.71 -3.62 -6.17
CA GLU A 82 -6.95 -4.35 -6.46
C GLU A 82 -8.07 -3.38 -6.90
N GLN A 83 -8.22 -2.25 -6.23
CA GLN A 83 -9.16 -1.20 -6.63
C GLN A 83 -8.87 -0.71 -8.06
N GLY A 84 -7.61 -0.47 -8.39
CA GLY A 84 -7.20 0.04 -9.70
C GLY A 84 -7.42 -0.94 -10.84
N LYS A 85 -7.44 -2.26 -10.60
CA LYS A 85 -7.64 -3.27 -11.67
C LYS A 85 -8.96 -3.08 -12.41
N SER A 86 -10.01 -2.63 -11.73
CA SER A 86 -11.33 -2.40 -12.32
C SER A 86 -11.57 -0.95 -12.77
N ALA A 87 -10.64 -0.04 -12.49
CA ALA A 87 -10.77 1.37 -12.80
C ALA A 87 -10.33 1.69 -14.25
N PRO A 88 -10.86 2.76 -14.89
CA PRO A 88 -10.31 3.26 -16.13
C PRO A 88 -8.93 3.90 -15.93
N ASP A 89 -8.11 3.96 -16.99
CA ASP A 89 -6.73 4.43 -16.91
C ASP A 89 -6.56 5.81 -16.24
N PRO A 90 -7.37 6.85 -16.53
CA PRO A 90 -7.23 8.13 -15.84
C PRO A 90 -7.37 8.03 -14.33
N GLU A 91 -8.25 7.16 -13.86
CA GLU A 91 -8.43 6.92 -12.42
C GLU A 91 -7.27 6.10 -11.83
N ARG A 92 -6.73 5.10 -12.56
CA ARG A 92 -5.51 4.38 -12.15
C ARG A 92 -4.33 5.33 -11.96
N LEU A 93 -4.14 6.25 -12.91
CA LEU A 93 -3.09 7.27 -12.83
C LEU A 93 -3.26 8.14 -11.59
N ARG A 94 -4.49 8.63 -11.33
CA ARG A 94 -4.80 9.46 -10.17
C ARG A 94 -4.58 8.73 -8.86
N LEU A 95 -5.03 7.49 -8.76
CA LEU A 95 -4.87 6.65 -7.56
C LEU A 95 -3.39 6.45 -7.24
N ALA A 96 -2.58 6.01 -8.21
CA ALA A 96 -1.16 5.78 -8.01
C ALA A 96 -0.41 7.07 -7.69
N ASN A 97 -0.70 8.17 -8.40
CA ASN A 97 -0.02 9.45 -8.18
C ASN A 97 -0.27 10.00 -6.78
N ASN A 98 -1.54 10.06 -6.36
CA ASN A 98 -1.91 10.61 -5.05
C ASN A 98 -1.36 9.75 -3.91
N PHE A 99 -1.48 8.43 -4.00
CA PHE A 99 -1.04 7.53 -2.94
C PHE A 99 0.44 7.70 -2.58
N PHE A 100 1.31 7.80 -3.57
CA PHE A 100 2.74 7.96 -3.30
C PHE A 100 3.14 9.40 -3.00
N ASN A 101 2.43 10.41 -3.52
CA ASN A 101 2.75 11.80 -3.24
C ASN A 101 2.51 12.22 -1.78
N ASP A 102 1.84 11.39 -0.98
CA ASP A 102 1.69 11.60 0.47
C ASP A 102 2.94 11.21 1.27
N ALA A 103 3.88 10.46 0.68
CA ALA A 103 5.12 10.05 1.34
C ALA A 103 6.10 11.23 1.51
N ARG A 104 6.99 11.13 2.48
CA ARG A 104 7.98 12.17 2.74
C ARG A 104 9.10 12.17 1.71
N PHE A 105 9.33 13.30 1.05
CA PHE A 105 10.49 13.50 0.17
C PHE A 105 11.77 13.74 1.00
N THR A 106 12.82 12.97 0.74
CA THR A 106 14.13 13.09 1.40
C THR A 106 15.17 12.32 0.61
N THR A 107 16.45 12.56 0.91
CA THR A 107 17.57 11.96 0.16
C THR A 107 17.83 10.49 0.54
N ASP A 108 18.39 9.73 -0.39
CA ASP A 108 18.87 8.37 -0.20
C ASP A 108 19.85 8.25 0.97
N MET A 109 20.73 9.24 1.13
CA MET A 109 21.69 9.25 2.22
C MET A 109 21.00 9.27 3.59
N GLU A 110 19.87 9.98 3.73
CA GLU A 110 19.11 10.02 4.98
C GLU A 110 18.35 8.72 5.23
N VAL A 111 17.77 8.12 4.19
CA VAL A 111 16.94 6.92 4.32
C VAL A 111 17.76 5.64 4.37
N TRP A 112 18.72 5.49 3.45
CA TRP A 112 19.41 4.24 3.15
C TRP A 112 20.88 4.22 3.60
N GLN A 113 21.44 5.37 3.98
CA GLN A 113 22.89 5.54 4.27
C GLN A 113 23.75 5.15 3.05
N ARG A 114 23.23 5.38 1.86
CA ARG A 114 23.84 5.09 0.56
C ARG A 114 23.59 6.25 -0.39
N GLN A 115 24.40 6.36 -1.44
CA GLN A 115 24.15 7.25 -2.56
C GLN A 115 23.45 6.46 -3.67
N ASP A 116 22.43 7.06 -4.30
CA ASP A 116 21.74 6.51 -5.48
C ASP A 116 21.25 5.06 -5.27
N TYR A 117 20.38 4.86 -4.26
CA TYR A 117 19.77 3.58 -3.93
C TYR A 117 18.33 3.52 -4.45
N TRP A 118 18.09 2.77 -5.49
CA TRP A 118 16.74 2.59 -6.03
C TRP A 118 15.97 1.55 -5.21
N ALA A 119 15.10 2.04 -4.33
CA ALA A 119 14.30 1.18 -3.49
C ALA A 119 13.12 0.54 -4.24
N THR A 120 12.74 -0.67 -3.82
CA THR A 120 11.49 -1.28 -4.29
C THR A 120 10.28 -0.54 -3.71
N PRO A 121 9.09 -0.66 -4.32
CA PRO A 121 7.87 -0.09 -3.73
C PRO A 121 7.63 -0.53 -2.28
N ILE A 122 8.00 -1.76 -1.93
CA ILE A 122 7.84 -2.29 -0.58
C ILE A 122 8.83 -1.62 0.38
N GLU A 123 10.11 -1.50 -0.02
CA GLU A 123 11.13 -0.80 0.76
C GLU A 123 10.76 0.66 0.99
N PHE A 124 10.30 1.36 -0.05
CA PHE A 124 9.81 2.73 0.03
C PHE A 124 8.64 2.87 1.02
N LEU A 125 7.63 2.01 0.93
CA LEU A 125 6.48 2.02 1.84
C LEU A 125 6.84 1.67 3.29
N ILE A 126 7.86 0.83 3.51
CA ILE A 126 8.37 0.55 4.85
C ILE A 126 8.97 1.83 5.46
N LYS A 127 9.75 2.57 4.70
CA LYS A 127 10.41 3.81 5.17
C LYS A 127 9.50 5.02 5.17
N ASP A 128 8.45 5.03 4.33
CA ASP A 128 7.55 6.17 4.11
C ASP A 128 8.31 7.45 3.72
N ALA A 129 9.42 7.26 3.03
CA ALA A 129 10.35 8.32 2.65
C ALA A 129 11.28 7.85 1.53
N GLY A 130 11.61 8.74 0.60
CA GLY A 130 12.52 8.52 -0.51
C GLY A 130 12.70 9.77 -1.35
N ASP A 131 13.48 9.67 -2.41
CA ASP A 131 13.63 10.75 -3.38
C ASP A 131 12.89 10.48 -4.72
N CYS A 132 13.23 11.17 -5.79
CA CYS A 132 12.43 11.14 -7.01
C CYS A 132 12.35 9.75 -7.65
N GLU A 133 13.38 8.92 -7.48
CA GLU A 133 13.44 7.56 -8.02
C GLU A 133 12.38 6.66 -7.38
N GLU A 134 12.28 6.68 -6.04
CA GLU A 134 11.30 5.86 -5.32
C GLU A 134 9.88 6.21 -5.73
N PHE A 135 9.57 7.50 -5.82
CA PHE A 135 8.25 7.96 -6.24
C PHE A 135 7.90 7.49 -7.66
N ALA A 136 8.83 7.65 -8.60
CA ALA A 136 8.62 7.25 -9.99
C ALA A 136 8.50 5.72 -10.12
N ILE A 137 9.42 4.98 -9.53
CA ILE A 137 9.47 3.52 -9.56
C ILE A 137 8.22 2.92 -8.92
N ALA A 138 7.81 3.40 -7.75
CA ALA A 138 6.63 2.90 -7.05
C ALA A 138 5.35 3.16 -7.84
N LYS A 139 5.18 4.34 -8.44
CA LYS A 139 4.06 4.64 -9.34
C LYS A 139 4.05 3.72 -10.56
N TYR A 140 5.19 3.53 -11.22
CA TYR A 140 5.32 2.65 -12.38
C TYR A 140 4.88 1.21 -12.06
N PHE A 141 5.42 0.60 -11.01
CA PHE A 141 5.05 -0.78 -10.64
C PHE A 141 3.59 -0.90 -10.21
N THR A 142 3.05 0.11 -9.55
CA THR A 142 1.64 0.14 -9.16
C THR A 142 0.73 0.17 -10.37
N LEU A 143 0.99 1.05 -11.33
CA LEU A 143 0.23 1.16 -12.58
C LEU A 143 0.30 -0.12 -13.41
N SER A 144 1.49 -0.71 -13.54
CA SER A 144 1.69 -2.00 -14.19
C SER A 144 0.85 -3.11 -13.51
N ARG A 145 0.81 -3.15 -12.18
CA ARG A 145 0.01 -4.12 -11.42
C ARG A 145 -1.49 -3.87 -11.48
N MET A 146 -1.91 -2.62 -11.70
CA MET A 146 -3.31 -2.26 -11.99
C MET A 146 -3.73 -2.66 -13.40
N GLY A 147 -2.79 -3.14 -14.24
CA GLY A 147 -3.06 -3.66 -15.58
C GLY A 147 -2.81 -2.66 -16.72
N ILE A 148 -2.12 -1.54 -16.47
CA ILE A 148 -1.62 -0.70 -17.56
C ILE A 148 -0.46 -1.44 -18.25
N ALA A 149 -0.53 -1.51 -19.57
CA ALA A 149 0.47 -2.20 -20.36
C ALA A 149 1.87 -1.57 -20.18
N ASP A 150 2.91 -2.41 -20.06
CA ASP A 150 4.30 -1.97 -19.92
C ASP A 150 4.74 -1.04 -21.06
N SER A 151 4.28 -1.30 -22.27
CA SER A 151 4.56 -0.47 -23.45
C SER A 151 3.99 0.96 -23.38
N ALA A 152 2.99 1.18 -22.53
CA ALA A 152 2.37 2.48 -22.28
C ALA A 152 3.02 3.27 -21.13
N LEU A 153 3.93 2.65 -20.36
CA LEU A 153 4.58 3.26 -19.20
C LEU A 153 6.08 3.42 -19.43
N ARG A 154 6.63 4.54 -19.00
CA ARG A 154 8.07 4.76 -18.94
C ARG A 154 8.44 5.50 -17.66
N VAL A 155 9.42 4.99 -16.95
CA VAL A 155 10.18 5.77 -15.97
C VAL A 155 11.12 6.65 -16.76
N THR A 156 11.07 7.96 -16.55
CA THR A 156 11.78 8.94 -17.37
C THR A 156 12.70 9.79 -16.52
N TYR A 157 14.00 9.70 -16.81
CA TYR A 157 15.00 10.59 -16.24
C TYR A 157 14.99 11.90 -17.00
N VAL A 158 14.86 13.00 -16.30
CA VAL A 158 14.74 14.36 -16.84
C VAL A 158 15.72 15.31 -16.17
N LYS A 159 16.09 16.39 -16.85
CA LYS A 159 16.62 17.57 -16.21
C LYS A 159 15.46 18.49 -15.82
N ALA A 160 15.26 18.75 -14.53
CA ALA A 160 14.27 19.68 -14.01
C ALA A 160 14.88 21.09 -13.98
N LEU A 161 14.46 21.95 -14.91
CA LEU A 161 15.07 23.29 -15.11
C LEU A 161 14.84 24.22 -13.92
N THR A 162 13.67 24.14 -13.29
CA THR A 162 13.31 24.97 -12.13
C THR A 162 14.10 24.61 -10.87
N LEU A 163 14.57 23.37 -10.77
CA LEU A 163 15.36 22.86 -9.65
C LEU A 163 16.86 22.83 -9.96
N ASP A 164 17.22 23.01 -11.24
CA ASP A 164 18.56 22.84 -11.80
C ASP A 164 19.26 21.54 -11.37
N GLN A 165 18.48 20.46 -11.33
CA GLN A 165 18.98 19.13 -10.91
C GLN A 165 18.33 18.00 -11.73
N PRO A 166 18.95 16.79 -11.70
CA PRO A 166 18.32 15.57 -12.17
C PRO A 166 17.00 15.29 -11.45
N HIS A 167 16.05 14.69 -12.15
CA HIS A 167 14.77 14.30 -11.59
C HIS A 167 14.21 13.07 -12.32
N MET A 168 13.30 12.34 -11.68
CA MET A 168 12.70 11.16 -12.25
C MET A 168 11.17 11.23 -12.14
N VAL A 169 10.48 10.92 -13.24
CA VAL A 169 9.02 10.96 -13.34
C VAL A 169 8.50 9.72 -14.08
N VAL A 170 7.19 9.47 -14.00
CA VAL A 170 6.52 8.48 -14.87
C VAL A 170 5.83 9.20 -16.00
N ALA A 171 6.06 8.72 -17.23
CA ALA A 171 5.33 9.12 -18.41
C ALA A 171 4.39 7.99 -18.85
N TRP A 172 3.09 8.30 -18.98
CA TRP A 172 2.08 7.40 -19.49
C TRP A 172 1.62 7.82 -20.87
N TYR A 173 1.66 6.89 -21.82
CA TYR A 173 1.29 7.09 -23.22
C TYR A 173 -0.04 6.39 -23.51
N GLN A 174 -1.07 7.15 -23.86
CA GLN A 174 -2.36 6.58 -24.27
C GLN A 174 -2.23 5.80 -25.58
N THR A 175 -1.42 6.30 -26.51
CA THR A 175 -0.97 5.64 -27.74
C THR A 175 0.52 5.88 -27.90
N PRO A 176 1.26 5.08 -28.69
CA PRO A 176 2.73 5.21 -28.82
C PRO A 176 3.21 6.62 -29.19
N ASP A 177 2.42 7.38 -29.97
CA ASP A 177 2.76 8.71 -30.45
C ASP A 177 2.05 9.85 -29.70
N ALA A 178 1.28 9.51 -28.64
CA ALA A 178 0.59 10.54 -27.84
C ALA A 178 1.59 11.42 -27.08
N ASP A 179 1.17 12.65 -26.80
CA ASP A 179 1.82 13.51 -25.80
C ASP A 179 1.55 12.90 -24.42
N PRO A 180 2.56 12.34 -23.73
CA PRO A 180 2.32 11.53 -22.54
C PRO A 180 1.86 12.39 -21.36
N LEU A 181 1.08 11.79 -20.48
CA LEU A 181 0.79 12.34 -19.15
C LEU A 181 1.92 12.05 -18.19
N ILE A 182 2.32 13.06 -17.43
CA ILE A 182 3.43 13.00 -16.49
C ILE A 182 2.88 12.89 -15.07
N LEU A 183 3.34 11.87 -14.35
CA LEU A 183 3.12 11.70 -12.92
C LEU A 183 4.40 12.05 -12.19
N ASP A 184 4.30 13.02 -11.30
CA ASP A 184 5.44 13.65 -10.63
C ASP A 184 5.15 13.77 -9.12
N ASN A 185 6.18 13.83 -8.30
CA ASN A 185 6.04 14.08 -6.86
C ASN A 185 6.20 15.56 -6.49
N ILE A 186 6.81 16.37 -7.39
CA ILE A 186 7.00 17.81 -7.20
C ILE A 186 5.79 18.59 -7.72
N GLU A 187 5.30 18.26 -8.91
CA GLU A 187 4.04 18.77 -9.45
C GLU A 187 2.96 17.69 -9.32
N PRO A 188 2.06 17.79 -8.33
CA PRO A 188 1.09 16.73 -8.04
C PRO A 188 -0.02 16.60 -9.09
N ARG A 189 -0.21 17.62 -9.95
CA ARG A 189 -1.17 17.54 -11.05
C ARG A 189 -0.61 16.67 -12.17
N ILE A 190 -1.43 15.78 -12.67
CA ILE A 190 -1.09 14.99 -13.87
C ILE A 190 -1.28 15.89 -15.09
N LEU A 191 -0.18 16.30 -15.70
CA LEU A 191 -0.13 17.20 -16.85
C LEU A 191 0.50 16.50 -18.05
N SER A 192 0.16 16.94 -19.26
CA SER A 192 0.86 16.46 -20.46
C SER A 192 2.31 16.95 -20.50
N ALA A 193 3.20 16.21 -21.18
CA ALA A 193 4.60 16.61 -21.31
C ALA A 193 4.77 17.99 -22.01
N SER A 194 3.86 18.34 -22.91
CA SER A 194 3.84 19.67 -23.53
C SER A 194 3.51 20.80 -22.55
N GLN A 195 2.82 20.50 -21.45
CA GLN A 195 2.52 21.43 -20.37
C GLN A 195 3.60 21.48 -19.27
N ARG A 196 4.66 20.65 -19.42
CA ARG A 196 5.82 20.59 -18.52
C ARG A 196 7.10 21.04 -19.24
N PRO A 197 7.18 22.33 -19.68
CA PRO A 197 8.37 22.86 -20.35
C PRO A 197 9.58 22.93 -19.44
N ASP A 198 9.38 22.81 -18.13
CA ASP A 198 10.41 22.72 -17.09
C ASP A 198 11.18 21.39 -17.12
N LEU A 199 10.64 20.33 -17.74
CA LEU A 199 11.26 19.01 -17.79
C LEU A 199 11.92 18.77 -19.17
N ILE A 200 13.20 18.44 -19.18
CA ILE A 200 13.91 18.01 -20.38
C ILE A 200 14.24 16.52 -20.25
N PRO A 201 13.61 15.64 -21.05
CA PRO A 201 13.92 14.22 -21.00
C PRO A 201 15.36 13.94 -21.47
N VAL A 202 16.02 13.01 -20.81
CA VAL A 202 17.38 12.53 -21.15
C VAL A 202 17.29 11.10 -21.64
N TYR A 203 16.73 10.20 -20.84
CA TYR A 203 16.43 8.82 -21.22
C TYR A 203 15.18 8.33 -20.47
N SER A 204 14.59 7.27 -20.97
CA SER A 204 13.49 6.58 -20.29
C SER A 204 13.61 5.07 -20.47
N PHE A 205 12.96 4.33 -19.57
CA PHE A 205 12.97 2.88 -19.59
C PHE A 205 11.66 2.32 -19.00
N ASN A 206 11.42 1.05 -19.27
CA ASN A 206 10.33 0.28 -18.65
C ASN A 206 10.81 -1.13 -18.28
N GLY A 207 9.92 -2.12 -18.27
CA GLY A 207 10.27 -3.51 -17.95
C GLY A 207 11.25 -4.14 -18.93
N SER A 208 11.26 -3.72 -20.19
CA SER A 208 12.03 -4.34 -21.27
C SER A 208 12.96 -3.39 -22.01
N ASP A 209 12.54 -2.17 -22.25
CA ASP A 209 13.16 -1.29 -23.22
C ASP A 209 13.78 -0.04 -22.60
N LEU A 210 14.83 0.46 -23.25
CA LEU A 210 15.53 1.71 -22.96
C LEU A 210 15.44 2.63 -24.18
N TRP A 211 15.07 3.90 -23.95
CA TRP A 211 15.02 4.96 -24.97
C TRP A 211 15.93 6.11 -24.59
N LEU A 212 16.62 6.68 -25.58
CA LEU A 212 17.33 7.95 -25.46
C LEU A 212 16.50 9.08 -26.07
N ALA A 213 16.44 10.21 -25.39
CA ALA A 213 15.79 11.39 -25.92
C ALA A 213 16.68 12.05 -27.00
N ARG A 214 16.13 12.25 -28.21
CA ARG A 214 16.76 13.09 -29.25
C ARG A 214 16.40 14.55 -29.05
N ASN A 215 15.19 14.80 -28.58
CA ASN A 215 14.69 16.10 -28.19
C ASN A 215 13.49 15.92 -27.24
N ARG A 216 12.81 17.01 -26.86
CA ARG A 216 11.67 16.98 -25.91
C ARG A 216 10.49 16.09 -26.35
N ARG A 217 10.33 15.82 -27.66
CA ARG A 217 9.19 15.08 -28.23
C ARG A 217 9.58 13.74 -28.83
N GLN A 218 10.86 13.48 -29.04
CA GLN A 218 11.32 12.29 -29.72
C GLN A 218 12.25 11.50 -28.84
N GLN A 219 11.90 10.26 -28.59
CA GLN A 219 12.73 9.26 -27.96
C GLN A 219 12.95 8.12 -28.93
N VAL A 220 14.16 7.58 -28.96
CA VAL A 220 14.54 6.48 -29.86
C VAL A 220 14.95 5.30 -29.00
N ARG A 221 14.34 4.14 -29.25
CA ARG A 221 14.74 2.90 -28.60
C ARG A 221 16.23 2.67 -28.83
N SER A 222 16.97 2.54 -27.75
CA SER A 222 18.43 2.45 -27.77
C SER A 222 18.95 1.10 -27.29
N GLY A 223 18.11 0.31 -26.59
CA GLY A 223 18.55 -0.96 -26.06
C GLY A 223 17.55 -1.60 -25.13
N ASP A 224 18.06 -2.49 -24.30
CA ASP A 224 17.34 -3.22 -23.26
C ASP A 224 17.54 -2.51 -21.91
N ALA A 225 16.46 -2.37 -21.13
CA ALA A 225 16.50 -1.83 -19.79
C ALA A 225 17.37 -2.68 -18.82
N ALA A 226 17.61 -3.95 -19.14
CA ALA A 226 18.53 -4.80 -18.38
C ALA A 226 19.98 -4.28 -18.34
N THR A 227 20.36 -3.33 -19.21
CA THR A 227 21.65 -2.65 -19.16
C THR A 227 21.77 -1.66 -17.99
N LEU A 228 20.64 -1.25 -17.37
CA LEU A 228 20.59 -0.38 -16.20
C LEU A 228 20.74 -1.22 -14.94
N SER A 229 21.91 -1.21 -14.32
CA SER A 229 22.24 -2.07 -13.18
C SER A 229 21.33 -1.85 -11.98
N HIS A 230 21.00 -0.59 -11.61
CA HIS A 230 20.09 -0.27 -10.51
C HIS A 230 18.68 -0.81 -10.75
N TRP A 231 18.16 -0.67 -11.97
CA TRP A 231 16.86 -1.20 -12.36
C TRP A 231 16.81 -2.72 -12.27
N GLN A 232 17.84 -3.40 -12.74
CA GLN A 232 17.90 -4.85 -12.69
C GLN A 232 17.94 -5.35 -11.24
N GLN A 233 18.84 -4.82 -10.40
CA GLN A 233 18.95 -5.17 -8.99
C GLN A 233 17.65 -4.92 -8.22
N LEU A 234 16.97 -3.80 -8.50
CA LEU A 234 15.67 -3.50 -7.91
C LEU A 234 14.63 -4.54 -8.29
N ARG A 235 14.53 -4.91 -9.58
CA ARG A 235 13.58 -5.93 -10.05
C ARG A 235 13.82 -7.30 -9.41
N GLU A 236 15.08 -7.69 -9.26
CA GLU A 236 15.45 -8.93 -8.57
C GLU A 236 15.00 -8.91 -7.09
N ARG A 237 15.26 -7.81 -6.37
CA ARG A 237 14.81 -7.65 -4.98
C ARG A 237 13.29 -7.69 -4.89
N LEU A 238 12.58 -6.98 -5.77
CA LEU A 238 11.12 -6.96 -5.80
C LEU A 238 10.52 -8.34 -6.07
N ALA A 239 11.12 -9.12 -6.98
CA ALA A 239 10.69 -10.49 -7.25
C ALA A 239 10.86 -11.39 -6.01
N ILE A 240 11.97 -11.27 -5.28
CA ILE A 240 12.20 -12.01 -4.04
C ILE A 240 11.19 -11.61 -2.94
N GLN A 241 10.91 -10.31 -2.82
CA GLN A 241 9.99 -9.78 -1.79
C GLN A 241 8.56 -10.25 -2.00
N LEU A 242 8.12 -10.32 -3.25
CA LEU A 242 6.75 -10.70 -3.61
C LEU A 242 6.56 -12.22 -3.69
N GLY A 243 7.65 -12.97 -3.78
CA GLY A 243 7.64 -14.42 -3.98
C GLY A 243 7.16 -14.82 -5.37
N PRO A 244 7.20 -16.10 -5.69
CA PRO A 244 6.69 -16.66 -6.94
C PRO A 244 5.17 -16.57 -7.01
#